data_c165b9a3595a07950b81f42847ebbce6
#
_entry.id   c165b9a3595a07950b81f42847ebbce6
#
_cell.length_a   1.000
_cell.length_b   1.000
_cell.length_c   1.000
_cell.angle_alpha   90.00
_cell.angle_beta   90.00
_cell.angle_gamma   90.00
#
_symmetry.space_group_name_H-M   'P 1'
#
loop_
_entity.id
_entity.type
_entity.pdbx_description
1 polymer ?
#
loop_
_entity_poly.entity_id
_entity_poly.type
_entity_poly.pdbx_seq_one_letter_code
_entity_poly.pdbx_strand_id
1 'polypeptide(L)'
;RFNFNTIRRNFRKSHFNILPSNTILLDLQPGQDILLARMKPKTRYNIGLAYRKGVTVRSAGLESIETWYQLYRETAARNRLTLNDMKYFEAVLTARAESTNSPAEVHLLIAEEGNRPLAALFLIISGMRGCYLYGASSDVGRNKMATYALQWEAIRMAKERGCLGYDMFGVAP
;
A
#
# COMPACT_ATOMS: atom_id res chain seq x y z
N ARG A 1 1.01 -2.64 22.25
CA ARG A 1 1.79 -3.90 22.35
C ARG A 1 0.82 -5.02 22.62
N PHE A 2 0.66 -5.95 21.70
CA PHE A 2 -0.03 -7.21 21.98
C PHE A 2 0.77 -7.97 23.03
N ASN A 3 0.13 -8.30 24.15
CA ASN A 3 0.75 -9.11 25.19
C ASN A 3 0.64 -10.59 24.79
N PHE A 4 1.66 -11.11 24.13
CA PHE A 4 1.74 -12.51 23.68
C PHE A 4 1.72 -13.53 24.80
N ASN A 5 1.84 -13.11 26.06
CA ASN A 5 1.83 -14.03 27.20
C ASN A 5 0.45 -14.63 27.51
N THR A 6 -0.63 -14.04 27.00
CA THR A 6 -2.00 -14.51 27.25
C THR A 6 -2.49 -15.56 26.22
N ILE A 7 -1.78 -15.76 25.10
CA ILE A 7 -2.22 -16.64 23.99
C ILE A 7 -1.29 -17.86 23.87
N ARG A 8 -0.73 -18.34 24.96
CA ARG A 8 0.34 -19.36 24.92
C ARG A 8 -0.09 -20.80 24.54
N ARG A 9 -1.38 -21.11 24.33
CA ARG A 9 -1.75 -22.54 24.26
C ARG A 9 -1.69 -23.21 22.90
N ASN A 10 -1.68 -22.47 21.75
CA ASN A 10 -1.77 -23.12 20.44
C ASN A 10 -0.87 -22.53 19.33
N PHE A 11 0.07 -21.63 19.62
CA PHE A 11 0.97 -21.08 18.62
C PHE A 11 2.37 -21.67 18.74
N ARG A 12 2.92 -22.17 17.61
CA ARG A 12 4.33 -22.54 17.51
C ARG A 12 5.04 -21.47 16.69
N LYS A 13 6.25 -21.11 17.10
CA LYS A 13 7.11 -20.22 16.30
C LYS A 13 7.42 -20.90 14.97
N SER A 14 7.16 -20.20 13.84
CA SER A 14 7.57 -20.68 12.52
C SER A 14 9.09 -20.75 12.44
N HIS A 15 9.61 -21.73 11.69
CA HIS A 15 11.04 -21.89 11.46
C HIS A 15 11.62 -20.80 10.53
N PHE A 16 10.77 -20.10 9.78
CA PHE A 16 11.17 -19.01 8.88
C PHE A 16 10.12 -17.91 8.90
N ASN A 17 10.58 -16.69 8.67
CA ASN A 17 9.72 -15.52 8.54
C ASN A 17 9.33 -15.37 7.07
N ILE A 18 8.04 -15.48 6.74
CA ILE A 18 7.53 -15.21 5.38
C ILE A 18 7.57 -13.72 5.08
N LEU A 19 7.35 -12.89 6.10
CA LEU A 19 7.36 -11.44 6.01
C LEU A 19 8.46 -10.87 6.91
N PRO A 20 8.99 -9.66 6.61
CA PRO A 20 9.85 -8.93 7.53
C PRO A 20 9.21 -8.81 8.91
N SER A 21 9.98 -9.02 9.95
CA SER A 21 9.51 -8.98 11.34
C SER A 21 9.17 -7.57 11.84
N ASN A 22 9.64 -6.55 11.13
CA ASN A 22 9.46 -5.15 11.49
C ASN A 22 8.54 -4.45 10.49
N THR A 23 7.73 -3.53 10.98
CA THR A 23 6.94 -2.62 10.15
C THR A 23 7.00 -1.20 10.71
N ILE A 24 6.60 -0.23 9.90
CA ILE A 24 6.38 1.14 10.33
C ILE A 24 4.87 1.37 10.40
N LEU A 25 4.41 1.72 11.59
CA LEU A 25 3.01 2.11 11.80
C LEU A 25 2.92 3.63 11.92
N LEU A 26 2.21 4.26 11.01
CA LEU A 26 1.93 5.69 11.03
C LEU A 26 0.65 5.95 11.83
N ASP A 27 0.71 6.89 12.78
CA ASP A 27 -0.46 7.42 13.47
C ASP A 27 -1.22 8.37 12.56
N LEU A 28 -2.48 8.05 12.24
CA LEU A 28 -3.34 8.85 11.36
C LEU A 28 -4.29 9.80 12.10
N GLN A 29 -4.26 9.85 13.44
CA GLN A 29 -5.14 10.74 14.20
C GLN A 29 -4.91 12.23 13.90
N PRO A 30 -3.65 12.72 13.75
CA PRO A 30 -3.40 14.11 13.42
C PRO A 30 -3.98 14.54 12.07
N GLY A 31 -4.23 15.84 11.91
CA GLY A 31 -4.63 16.43 10.62
C GLY A 31 -3.61 16.15 9.50
N GLN A 32 -4.05 16.24 8.25
CA GLN A 32 -3.20 15.97 7.09
C GLN A 32 -1.95 16.85 7.05
N ASP A 33 -2.07 18.13 7.45
CA ASP A 33 -0.95 19.08 7.51
C ASP A 33 0.11 18.63 8.50
N ILE A 34 -0.32 18.10 9.66
CA ILE A 34 0.59 17.57 10.68
C ILE A 34 1.26 16.29 10.18
N LEU A 35 0.51 15.42 9.49
CA LEU A 35 1.08 14.21 8.89
C LEU A 35 2.17 14.56 7.87
N LEU A 36 1.92 15.52 7.00
CA LEU A 36 2.92 16.03 6.05
C LEU A 36 4.12 16.66 6.80
N ALA A 37 3.87 17.50 7.80
CA ALA A 37 4.93 18.16 8.56
C ALA A 37 5.88 17.17 9.25
N ARG A 38 5.37 16.01 9.71
CA ARG A 38 6.15 14.92 10.32
C ARG A 38 7.01 14.14 9.33
N MET A 39 6.74 14.24 8.02
CA MET A 39 7.54 13.56 7.00
C MET A 39 8.89 14.26 6.82
N LYS A 40 9.90 13.49 6.38
CA LYS A 40 11.19 14.08 5.99
C LYS A 40 10.99 15.14 4.89
N PRO A 41 11.77 16.25 4.88
CA PRO A 41 11.65 17.30 3.86
C PRO A 41 11.67 16.77 2.42
N LYS A 42 12.56 15.80 2.14
CA LYS A 42 12.66 15.14 0.83
C LYS A 42 11.36 14.41 0.44
N THR A 43 10.67 13.77 1.39
CA THR A 43 9.40 13.09 1.13
C THR A 43 8.31 14.08 0.73
N ARG A 44 8.14 15.18 1.50
CA ARG A 44 7.20 16.26 1.18
C ARG A 44 7.48 16.88 -0.19
N TYR A 45 8.77 17.15 -0.45
CA TYR A 45 9.20 17.69 -1.74
C TYR A 45 8.82 16.76 -2.89
N ASN A 46 9.07 15.43 -2.76
CA ASN A 46 8.78 14.46 -3.80
C ASN A 46 7.27 14.26 -4.04
N ILE A 47 6.45 14.32 -2.99
CA ILE A 47 4.99 14.33 -3.13
C ILE A 47 4.56 15.53 -3.98
N GLY A 48 4.98 16.75 -3.61
CA GLY A 48 4.67 17.95 -4.38
C GLY A 48 5.26 17.94 -5.80
N LEU A 49 6.43 17.34 -5.98
CA LEU A 49 7.06 17.21 -7.30
C LEU A 49 6.26 16.29 -8.22
N ALA A 50 5.72 15.19 -7.70
CA ALA A 50 4.88 14.29 -8.48
C ALA A 50 3.66 15.02 -9.05
N TYR A 51 2.93 15.76 -8.22
CA TYR A 51 1.78 16.55 -8.67
C TYR A 51 2.16 17.64 -9.69
N ARG A 52 3.28 18.36 -9.46
CA ARG A 52 3.79 19.34 -10.44
C ARG A 52 4.19 18.71 -11.78
N LYS A 53 4.55 17.43 -11.78
CA LYS A 53 4.83 16.63 -13.00
C LYS A 53 3.58 16.01 -13.62
N GLY A 54 2.39 16.40 -13.18
CA GLY A 54 1.12 15.94 -13.73
C GLY A 54 0.69 14.55 -13.28
N VAL A 55 1.28 14.01 -12.21
CA VAL A 55 0.85 12.72 -11.65
C VAL A 55 -0.47 12.90 -10.92
N THR A 56 -1.45 12.09 -11.29
CA THR A 56 -2.74 11.95 -10.60
C THR A 56 -2.87 10.54 -10.03
N VAL A 57 -3.71 10.38 -9.01
CA VAL A 57 -3.99 9.07 -8.40
C VAL A 57 -5.48 8.83 -8.40
N ARG A 58 -5.89 7.65 -8.86
CA ARG A 58 -7.29 7.22 -8.86
C ARG A 58 -7.47 5.85 -8.21
N SER A 59 -8.67 5.60 -7.71
CA SER A 59 -9.13 4.25 -7.39
C SER A 59 -9.46 3.49 -8.66
N ALA A 60 -9.25 2.19 -8.64
CA ALA A 60 -9.51 1.29 -9.75
C ALA A 60 -10.09 -0.03 -9.25
N GLY A 61 -10.83 -0.70 -10.12
CA GLY A 61 -11.40 -2.01 -9.88
C GLY A 61 -10.73 -3.10 -10.72
N LEU A 62 -11.45 -4.23 -10.89
CA LEU A 62 -10.98 -5.38 -11.67
C LEU A 62 -10.67 -5.04 -13.12
N GLU A 63 -11.33 -4.05 -13.70
CA GLU A 63 -11.06 -3.58 -15.06
C GLU A 63 -9.63 -3.09 -15.27
N SER A 64 -8.94 -2.75 -14.18
CA SER A 64 -7.55 -2.27 -14.19
C SER A 64 -6.53 -3.32 -13.72
N ILE A 65 -6.94 -4.58 -13.54
CA ILE A 65 -6.05 -5.62 -13.02
C ILE A 65 -4.89 -5.94 -13.97
N GLU A 66 -5.12 -5.87 -15.28
CA GLU A 66 -4.08 -6.03 -16.29
C GLU A 66 -3.03 -4.91 -16.17
N THR A 67 -3.48 -3.66 -15.97
CA THR A 67 -2.58 -2.51 -15.73
C THR A 67 -1.71 -2.72 -14.50
N TRP A 68 -2.33 -3.18 -13.40
CA TRP A 68 -1.59 -3.56 -12.19
C TRP A 68 -0.54 -4.63 -12.51
N TYR A 69 -0.95 -5.69 -13.20
CA TYR A 69 -0.10 -6.84 -13.44
C TYR A 69 1.10 -6.52 -14.33
N GLN A 70 0.93 -5.65 -15.33
CA GLN A 70 2.03 -5.14 -16.15
C GLN A 70 3.07 -4.38 -15.31
N LEU A 71 2.64 -3.45 -14.46
CA LEU A 71 3.53 -2.74 -13.53
C LEU A 71 4.21 -3.69 -12.54
N TYR A 72 3.49 -4.72 -12.07
CA TYR A 72 4.02 -5.72 -11.16
C TYR A 72 5.09 -6.57 -11.83
N ARG A 73 4.89 -7.01 -13.06
CA ARG A 73 5.89 -7.74 -13.85
C ARG A 73 7.18 -6.92 -14.04
N GLU A 74 7.06 -5.63 -14.37
CA GLU A 74 8.21 -4.73 -14.50
C GLU A 74 8.96 -4.59 -13.17
N THR A 75 8.22 -4.42 -12.07
CA THR A 75 8.78 -4.36 -10.72
C THR A 75 9.48 -5.66 -10.33
N ALA A 76 8.86 -6.81 -10.59
CA ALA A 76 9.41 -8.10 -10.25
C ALA A 76 10.67 -8.43 -11.05
N ALA A 77 10.67 -8.13 -12.35
CA ALA A 77 11.85 -8.29 -13.20
C ALA A 77 13.03 -7.43 -12.69
N ARG A 78 12.77 -6.16 -12.35
CA ARG A 78 13.78 -5.23 -11.82
C ARG A 78 14.34 -5.69 -10.46
N ASN A 79 13.49 -6.21 -9.58
CA ASN A 79 13.85 -6.58 -8.22
C ASN A 79 14.15 -8.09 -8.06
N ARG A 80 14.08 -8.88 -9.14
CA ARG A 80 14.29 -10.34 -9.14
C ARG A 80 13.35 -11.06 -8.16
N LEU A 81 12.08 -10.65 -8.15
CA LEU A 81 11.06 -11.27 -7.30
C LEU A 81 10.35 -12.40 -8.06
N THR A 82 9.91 -13.41 -7.31
CA THR A 82 9.00 -14.42 -7.83
C THR A 82 7.64 -13.79 -8.12
N LEU A 83 7.09 -14.07 -9.30
CA LEU A 83 5.78 -13.57 -9.72
C LEU A 83 4.67 -14.46 -9.18
N ASN A 84 3.67 -13.85 -8.54
CA ASN A 84 2.35 -14.45 -8.42
C ASN A 84 1.61 -14.26 -9.77
N ASP A 85 0.67 -15.12 -10.07
CA ASP A 85 -0.15 -14.99 -11.28
C ASP A 85 -1.20 -13.86 -11.14
N MET A 86 -1.80 -13.48 -12.25
CA MET A 86 -2.80 -12.41 -12.26
C MET A 86 -4.06 -12.81 -11.50
N LYS A 87 -4.47 -14.09 -11.56
CA LYS A 87 -5.64 -14.61 -10.84
C LYS A 87 -5.51 -14.48 -9.33
N TYR A 88 -4.29 -14.58 -8.81
CA TYR A 88 -4.03 -14.30 -7.40
C TYR A 88 -4.43 -12.88 -7.03
N PHE A 89 -4.06 -11.89 -7.83
CA PHE A 89 -4.40 -10.49 -7.58
C PHE A 89 -5.87 -10.16 -7.82
N GLU A 90 -6.52 -10.84 -8.76
CA GLU A 90 -7.98 -10.78 -8.92
C GLU A 90 -8.67 -11.26 -7.64
N ALA A 91 -8.24 -12.40 -7.11
CA ALA A 91 -8.77 -12.95 -5.86
C ALA A 91 -8.50 -12.00 -4.67
N VAL A 92 -7.31 -11.42 -4.58
CA VAL A 92 -6.98 -10.44 -3.53
C VAL A 92 -7.86 -9.20 -3.63
N LEU A 93 -8.08 -8.66 -4.83
CA LEU A 93 -8.87 -7.44 -5.03
C LEU A 93 -10.36 -7.66 -4.70
N THR A 94 -10.86 -8.87 -4.93
CA THR A 94 -12.25 -9.24 -4.64
C THR A 94 -12.45 -9.80 -3.23
N ALA A 95 -11.34 -10.08 -2.52
CA ALA A 95 -11.40 -10.63 -1.16
C ALA A 95 -12.10 -9.65 -0.22
N ARG A 96 -13.08 -10.16 0.51
CA ARG A 96 -13.77 -9.45 1.58
C ARG A 96 -13.87 -10.36 2.79
N ALA A 97 -13.67 -9.79 3.98
CA ALA A 97 -13.94 -10.53 5.19
C ALA A 97 -15.47 -10.71 5.33
N GLU A 98 -15.92 -11.93 5.53
CA GLU A 98 -17.34 -12.24 5.76
C GLU A 98 -17.80 -11.82 7.16
N SER A 99 -16.86 -11.47 8.05
CA SER A 99 -17.19 -11.03 9.40
C SER A 99 -17.84 -9.65 9.40
N THR A 100 -19.04 -9.57 9.95
CA THR A 100 -19.79 -8.32 10.10
C THR A 100 -19.13 -7.34 11.06
N ASN A 101 -18.27 -7.80 11.97
CA ASN A 101 -17.69 -6.97 13.03
C ASN A 101 -16.40 -6.25 12.61
N SER A 102 -15.72 -6.70 11.56
CA SER A 102 -14.53 -6.05 11.02
C SER A 102 -14.32 -6.44 9.55
N PRO A 103 -15.16 -5.95 8.64
CA PRO A 103 -15.00 -6.22 7.22
C PRO A 103 -13.65 -5.67 6.75
N ALA A 104 -12.89 -6.49 6.03
CA ALA A 104 -11.71 -6.02 5.32
C ALA A 104 -12.11 -5.67 3.88
N GLU A 105 -11.63 -4.53 3.39
CA GLU A 105 -11.78 -4.07 2.01
C GLU A 105 -10.41 -3.92 1.38
N VAL A 106 -10.30 -4.32 0.12
CA VAL A 106 -9.09 -4.14 -0.68
C VAL A 106 -9.35 -3.10 -1.77
N HIS A 107 -8.47 -2.11 -1.85
CA HIS A 107 -8.52 -1.04 -2.83
C HIS A 107 -7.28 -1.08 -3.71
N LEU A 108 -7.47 -1.02 -5.02
CA LEU A 108 -6.40 -0.79 -5.99
C LEU A 108 -6.34 0.71 -6.26
N LEU A 109 -5.17 1.31 -6.04
CA LEU A 109 -4.88 2.69 -6.42
C LEU A 109 -3.84 2.70 -7.55
N ILE A 110 -4.04 3.56 -8.54
CA ILE A 110 -3.14 3.73 -9.68
C ILE A 110 -2.73 5.20 -9.77
N ALA A 111 -1.42 5.43 -9.80
CA ALA A 111 -0.84 6.72 -10.13
C ALA A 111 -0.52 6.76 -11.63
N GLU A 112 -0.95 7.80 -12.30
CA GLU A 112 -0.82 7.96 -13.75
C GLU A 112 -0.49 9.40 -14.15
N GLU A 113 0.09 9.58 -15.34
CA GLU A 113 0.26 10.87 -16.01
C GLU A 113 -0.54 10.81 -17.33
N GLY A 114 -1.61 11.59 -17.42
CA GLY A 114 -2.60 11.38 -18.49
C GLY A 114 -3.16 9.95 -18.41
N ASN A 115 -3.07 9.20 -19.50
CA ASN A 115 -3.51 7.80 -19.55
C ASN A 115 -2.37 6.79 -19.35
N ARG A 116 -1.19 7.25 -18.93
CA ARG A 116 -0.02 6.38 -18.76
C ARG A 116 0.11 5.95 -17.30
N PRO A 117 -0.08 4.66 -16.97
CA PRO A 117 0.14 4.15 -15.62
C PRO A 117 1.63 4.23 -15.24
N LEU A 118 1.92 4.72 -14.04
CA LEU A 118 3.27 4.92 -13.53
C LEU A 118 3.59 4.07 -12.31
N ALA A 119 2.61 3.90 -11.44
CA ALA A 119 2.72 3.07 -10.23
C ALA A 119 1.34 2.64 -9.78
N ALA A 120 1.27 1.55 -9.04
CA ALA A 120 0.03 1.08 -8.44
C ALA A 120 0.28 0.42 -7.09
N LEU A 121 -0.72 0.40 -6.21
CA LEU A 121 -0.67 -0.29 -4.93
C LEU A 121 -2.01 -0.90 -4.56
N PHE A 122 -1.95 -1.95 -3.72
CA PHE A 122 -3.09 -2.48 -2.99
C PHE A 122 -3.07 -1.94 -1.56
N LEU A 123 -4.16 -1.28 -1.18
CA LEU A 123 -4.45 -0.83 0.17
C LEU A 123 -5.52 -1.74 0.76
N ILE A 124 -5.25 -2.34 1.92
CA ILE A 124 -6.27 -3.01 2.72
C ILE A 124 -6.74 -2.06 3.81
N ILE A 125 -8.05 -1.99 4.00
CA ILE A 125 -8.67 -1.34 5.15
C ILE A 125 -9.39 -2.42 5.96
N SER A 126 -9.02 -2.55 7.23
CA SER A 126 -9.63 -3.50 8.17
C SER A 126 -9.81 -2.85 9.53
N GLY A 127 -11.05 -2.69 9.96
CA GLY A 127 -11.38 -1.93 11.15
C GLY A 127 -10.80 -0.52 11.09
N MET A 128 -10.00 -0.14 12.07
CA MET A 128 -9.37 1.18 12.16
C MET A 128 -7.93 1.21 11.62
N ARG A 129 -7.56 0.28 10.72
CA ARG A 129 -6.20 0.18 10.17
C ARG A 129 -6.21 0.10 8.65
N GLY A 130 -5.45 1.00 8.02
CA GLY A 130 -5.02 0.85 6.63
C GLY A 130 -3.70 0.09 6.56
N CYS A 131 -3.50 -0.74 5.54
CA CYS A 131 -2.28 -1.49 5.34
C CYS A 131 -1.86 -1.46 3.87
N TYR A 132 -0.62 -1.06 3.60
CA TYR A 132 0.02 -1.18 2.30
C TYR A 132 0.39 -2.64 2.06
N LEU A 133 -0.28 -3.31 1.11
CA LEU A 133 -0.07 -4.75 0.90
C LEU A 133 0.91 -5.04 -0.23
N TYR A 134 0.66 -4.49 -1.41
CA TYR A 134 1.49 -4.66 -2.60
C TYR A 134 1.73 -3.33 -3.28
N GLY A 135 2.90 -3.16 -3.88
CA GLY A 135 3.23 -2.01 -4.69
C GLY A 135 4.03 -2.37 -5.93
N ALA A 136 3.73 -1.67 -7.00
CA ALA A 136 4.39 -1.82 -8.29
C ALA A 136 4.66 -0.45 -8.90
N SER A 137 5.71 -0.35 -9.72
CA SER A 137 6.05 0.90 -10.41
C SER A 137 6.84 0.64 -11.69
N SER A 138 6.58 1.44 -12.70
CA SER A 138 7.41 1.51 -13.90
C SER A 138 8.70 2.29 -13.63
N ASP A 139 9.71 2.11 -14.48
CA ASP A 139 10.94 2.91 -14.40
C ASP A 139 10.70 4.40 -14.69
N VAL A 140 9.76 4.71 -15.58
CA VAL A 140 9.33 6.09 -15.82
C VAL A 140 8.65 6.69 -14.61
N GLY A 141 7.81 5.92 -13.90
CA GLY A 141 7.13 6.35 -12.69
C GLY A 141 8.08 6.76 -11.58
N ARG A 142 9.25 6.15 -11.50
CA ARG A 142 10.29 6.52 -10.53
C ARG A 142 10.78 7.95 -10.74
N ASN A 143 11.05 8.34 -11.98
CA ASN A 143 11.51 9.71 -12.30
C ASN A 143 10.42 10.78 -12.09
N LYS A 144 9.15 10.36 -12.14
CA LYS A 144 7.98 11.21 -11.87
C LYS A 144 7.63 11.28 -10.38
N MET A 145 8.33 10.55 -9.51
CA MET A 145 8.00 10.42 -8.08
C MET A 145 6.59 9.85 -7.83
N ALA A 146 6.04 9.09 -8.77
CA ALA A 146 4.67 8.59 -8.74
C ALA A 146 4.35 7.77 -7.48
N THR A 147 5.30 6.97 -6.99
CA THR A 147 5.13 6.18 -5.76
C THR A 147 4.96 7.05 -4.51
N TYR A 148 5.50 8.27 -4.48
CA TYR A 148 5.31 9.19 -3.37
C TYR A 148 3.89 9.77 -3.34
N ALA A 149 3.38 10.20 -4.49
CA ALA A 149 1.99 10.65 -4.60
C ALA A 149 1.03 9.48 -4.27
N LEU A 150 1.30 8.30 -4.80
CA LEU A 150 0.49 7.10 -4.59
C LEU A 150 0.38 6.72 -3.11
N GLN A 151 1.51 6.67 -2.39
CA GLN A 151 1.51 6.39 -0.95
C GLN A 151 0.81 7.48 -0.15
N TRP A 152 0.97 8.74 -0.53
CA TRP A 152 0.28 9.84 0.13
C TRP A 152 -1.24 9.73 -0.02
N GLU A 153 -1.73 9.43 -1.23
CA GLU A 153 -3.17 9.23 -1.46
C GLU A 153 -3.71 7.98 -0.72
N ALA A 154 -2.93 6.91 -0.62
CA ALA A 154 -3.32 5.74 0.18
C ALA A 154 -3.45 6.09 1.68
N ILE A 155 -2.54 6.88 2.22
CA ILE A 155 -2.59 7.38 3.60
C ILE A 155 -3.84 8.28 3.80
N ARG A 156 -4.10 9.18 2.85
CA ARG A 156 -5.29 10.05 2.88
C ARG A 156 -6.57 9.23 2.85
N MET A 157 -6.69 8.29 1.91
CA MET A 157 -7.84 7.41 1.80
C MET A 157 -8.08 6.62 3.10
N ALA A 158 -7.04 6.02 3.67
CA ALA A 158 -7.16 5.30 4.93
C ALA A 158 -7.69 6.21 6.05
N LYS A 159 -7.16 7.44 6.15
CA LYS A 159 -7.62 8.42 7.13
C LYS A 159 -9.08 8.84 6.90
N GLU A 160 -9.48 9.11 5.66
CA GLU A 160 -10.84 9.48 5.27
C GLU A 160 -11.86 8.36 5.56
N ARG A 161 -11.39 7.09 5.53
CA ARG A 161 -12.17 5.90 5.93
C ARG A 161 -12.17 5.65 7.44
N GLY A 162 -11.64 6.57 8.26
CA GLY A 162 -11.65 6.48 9.72
C GLY A 162 -10.55 5.62 10.32
N CYS A 163 -9.53 5.23 9.55
CA CYS A 163 -8.38 4.51 10.10
C CYS A 163 -7.59 5.40 11.06
N LEU A 164 -7.20 4.83 12.20
CA LEU A 164 -6.35 5.48 13.19
C LEU A 164 -4.86 5.19 12.95
N GLY A 165 -4.55 4.17 12.15
CA GLY A 165 -3.18 3.79 11.84
C GLY A 165 -3.03 3.31 10.40
N TYR A 166 -1.82 3.52 9.84
CA TYR A 166 -1.43 3.03 8.52
C TYR A 166 -0.15 2.20 8.65
N ASP A 167 -0.23 0.95 8.22
CA ASP A 167 0.84 -0.03 8.30
C ASP A 167 1.58 -0.11 6.97
N MET A 168 2.90 0.09 6.97
CA MET A 168 3.74 0.03 5.79
C MET A 168 4.10 -1.42 5.37
N PHE A 169 3.58 -2.42 6.10
CA PHE A 169 3.64 -3.84 5.78
C PHE A 169 5.04 -4.40 5.54
N GLY A 170 5.86 -4.30 6.54
CA GLY A 170 7.18 -4.89 6.52
C GLY A 170 8.24 -3.99 5.89
N VAL A 171 9.24 -3.72 6.66
CA VAL A 171 10.44 -2.98 6.23
C VAL A 171 11.67 -3.86 6.46
N ALA A 172 12.59 -3.78 5.53
CA ALA A 172 13.90 -4.43 5.72
C ALA A 172 14.60 -3.83 6.95
N PRO A 173 15.37 -4.63 7.70
CA PRO A 173 16.15 -4.17 8.82
C PRO A 173 17.19 -3.14 8.42
#